data_329199ce5a6825d0beb5f38a7d76017b
#
_entry.id   329199ce5a6825d0beb5f38a7d76017b
#
_cell.length_a   1.000
_cell.length_b   1.000
_cell.length_c   1.000
_cell.angle_alpha   90.00
_cell.angle_beta   90.00
_cell.angle_gamma   90.00
#
_symmetry.space_group_name_H-M   'P 1'
#
loop_
_entity.id
_entity.type
_entity.pdbx_description
1 polymer ?
#
loop_
_entity_poly.entity_id
_entity_poly.type
_entity_poly.pdbx_seq_one_letter_code
_entity_poly.pdbx_strand_id
1 'polypeptide(L)'
;MIQAPITMRFLFLFISFFLLNCTCLIQATERIQLSGIWRFQLDPMGFGKTPGSELYLSKLTETIVLPGSTDEGGKGIQNFVSHVDRLSRKFEYCGQAWYQREVVIPENWKGKEIILNLERCHWETAVYVDGKPIATKERLSTPNRFNLTQQLTPGIHTLTLCVDNRLKYPMDQWNHGTTEYTQTNWNGIVGDLSLQAMNPNYISDVKIYTDIENKKVTAQICFAPSKSSVKGNLLLEIKEKEGKTIASKPVKVVLSDSVFQIEETLNINRPIELWDEFNPSLYTLDIQWSTPYGEENKSEQFGFRKIEQGKH
;
A
#
# COMPACT_ATOMS: atom_id res chain seq x y z
N MET A 1 40.37 -8.05 55.80
CA MET A 1 39.00 -7.56 55.55
C MET A 1 39.08 -6.21 54.87
N ILE A 2 38.89 -6.19 53.58
CA ILE A 2 38.94 -4.96 52.77
C ILE A 2 37.48 -4.63 52.43
N GLN A 3 37.00 -3.51 52.97
CA GLN A 3 35.65 -2.97 52.63
C GLN A 3 35.68 -2.36 51.23
N ALA A 4 34.83 -2.84 50.36
CA ALA A 4 34.61 -2.24 49.03
C ALA A 4 33.80 -0.93 49.17
N PRO A 5 34.10 0.11 48.39
CA PRO A 5 33.46 1.43 48.54
C PRO A 5 32.00 1.45 48.08
N ILE A 6 31.18 2.13 48.86
CA ILE A 6 29.71 2.31 48.71
C ILE A 6 29.31 2.94 47.34
N THR A 7 30.21 3.57 46.66
CA THR A 7 29.96 4.28 45.38
C THR A 7 29.60 3.39 44.17
N MET A 8 29.93 2.09 44.24
CA MET A 8 29.67 1.17 43.11
C MET A 8 28.24 0.60 43.10
N ARG A 9 27.51 0.67 44.22
CA ARG A 9 26.09 0.20 44.30
C ARG A 9 25.08 1.18 43.72
N PHE A 10 25.38 2.48 43.77
CA PHE A 10 24.51 3.51 43.19
C PHE A 10 24.58 3.58 41.67
N LEU A 11 25.72 3.25 41.07
CA LEU A 11 25.90 3.28 39.63
C LEU A 11 25.11 2.16 38.92
N PHE A 12 24.98 0.98 39.53
CA PHE A 12 24.19 -0.12 38.98
C PHE A 12 22.66 0.12 39.09
N LEU A 13 22.18 0.85 40.07
CA LEU A 13 20.75 1.21 40.20
C LEU A 13 20.34 2.29 39.19
N PHE A 14 21.25 3.21 38.82
CA PHE A 14 20.96 4.23 37.80
C PHE A 14 20.94 3.67 36.36
N ILE A 15 21.80 2.71 36.06
CA ILE A 15 21.83 2.04 34.74
C ILE A 15 20.60 1.13 34.57
N SER A 16 20.13 0.50 35.63
CA SER A 16 18.92 -0.33 35.58
C SER A 16 17.62 0.48 35.42
N PHE A 17 17.58 1.75 35.87
CA PHE A 17 16.42 2.61 35.72
C PHE A 17 16.33 3.28 34.34
N PHE A 18 17.45 3.43 33.62
CA PHE A 18 17.48 4.03 32.28
C PHE A 18 17.15 3.04 31.16
N LEU A 19 17.21 1.73 31.42
CA LEU A 19 16.88 0.70 30.43
C LEU A 19 15.38 0.32 30.41
N LEU A 20 14.56 0.90 31.30
CA LEU A 20 13.13 0.52 31.40
C LEU A 20 12.15 1.50 30.73
N ASN A 21 12.62 2.55 30.05
CA ASN A 21 11.73 3.57 29.48
C ASN A 21 11.94 3.86 27.99
N CYS A 22 12.35 2.89 27.19
CA CYS A 22 12.34 3.06 25.74
C CYS A 22 11.70 1.85 25.04
N THR A 23 10.50 1.48 25.45
CA THR A 23 9.60 0.74 24.57
C THR A 23 8.73 1.78 23.84
N CYS A 24 9.35 2.53 22.95
CA CYS A 24 8.60 3.13 21.86
C CYS A 24 8.12 1.95 21.01
N LEU A 25 6.94 1.42 21.32
CA LEU A 25 6.22 0.50 20.46
C LEU A 25 5.82 1.32 19.23
N ILE A 26 6.77 1.47 18.31
CA ILE A 26 6.42 1.72 16.91
C ILE A 26 5.62 0.48 16.52
N GLN A 27 4.31 0.57 16.61
CA GLN A 27 3.44 -0.45 16.07
C GLN A 27 3.51 -0.30 14.55
N ALA A 28 4.61 -0.84 14.00
CA ALA A 28 4.75 -0.97 12.56
C ALA A 28 3.53 -1.76 12.07
N THR A 29 2.90 -1.29 11.02
CA THR A 29 1.88 -2.04 10.29
C THR A 29 2.36 -3.48 10.14
N GLU A 30 1.68 -4.43 10.75
CA GLU A 30 2.07 -5.83 10.64
C GLU A 30 1.92 -6.26 9.18
N ARG A 31 3.00 -6.79 8.63
CA ARG A 31 3.09 -7.01 7.19
C ARG A 31 3.78 -8.33 6.88
N ILE A 32 3.22 -9.07 5.93
CA ILE A 32 3.84 -10.24 5.32
C ILE A 32 4.24 -9.87 3.90
N GLN A 33 5.54 -9.88 3.64
CA GLN A 33 6.06 -9.67 2.29
C GLN A 33 5.83 -10.93 1.46
N LEU A 34 5.26 -10.77 0.26
CA LEU A 34 4.93 -11.86 -0.63
C LEU A 34 5.92 -12.01 -1.79
N SER A 35 7.05 -11.30 -1.77
CA SER A 35 8.14 -11.47 -2.74
C SER A 35 8.76 -12.87 -2.68
N GLY A 36 9.34 -13.32 -3.79
CA GLY A 36 10.00 -14.62 -3.92
C GLY A 36 9.33 -15.54 -4.93
N ILE A 37 9.49 -16.83 -4.76
CA ILE A 37 9.02 -17.85 -5.73
C ILE A 37 7.51 -18.06 -5.56
N TRP A 38 6.79 -17.97 -6.70
CA TRP A 38 5.38 -18.33 -6.85
C TRP A 38 5.24 -19.48 -7.83
N ARG A 39 4.26 -20.35 -7.63
CA ARG A 39 3.79 -21.25 -8.69
C ARG A 39 3.17 -20.42 -9.79
N PHE A 40 3.27 -20.88 -11.03
CA PHE A 40 2.94 -20.07 -12.19
C PHE A 40 2.34 -20.91 -13.32
N GLN A 41 1.50 -20.27 -14.14
CA GLN A 41 1.03 -20.83 -15.41
C GLN A 41 0.53 -19.73 -16.34
N LEU A 42 0.93 -19.78 -17.63
CA LEU A 42 0.33 -18.98 -18.68
C LEU A 42 -0.97 -19.60 -19.17
N ASP A 43 -1.96 -18.75 -19.45
CA ASP A 43 -3.24 -19.14 -20.03
C ASP A 43 -3.63 -18.19 -21.17
N PRO A 44 -2.99 -18.33 -22.33
CA PRO A 44 -3.20 -17.45 -23.47
C PRO A 44 -4.62 -17.52 -24.04
N MET A 45 -5.29 -18.64 -23.89
CA MET A 45 -6.66 -18.84 -24.37
C MET A 45 -7.73 -18.35 -23.38
N GLY A 46 -7.34 -18.13 -22.10
CA GLY A 46 -8.26 -17.67 -21.08
C GLY A 46 -9.23 -18.71 -20.55
N PHE A 47 -8.88 -19.98 -20.64
CA PHE A 47 -9.75 -21.07 -20.19
C PHE A 47 -9.67 -21.34 -18.68
N GLY A 48 -8.68 -20.79 -17.99
CA GLY A 48 -8.46 -21.04 -16.56
C GLY A 48 -9.57 -20.53 -15.62
N LYS A 49 -10.57 -19.80 -16.16
CA LYS A 49 -11.78 -19.40 -15.43
C LYS A 49 -13.02 -20.21 -15.85
N THR A 50 -12.91 -21.09 -16.85
CA THR A 50 -14.07 -21.86 -17.36
C THR A 50 -14.33 -23.14 -16.58
N PRO A 51 -15.59 -23.56 -16.41
CA PRO A 51 -15.93 -24.80 -15.73
C PRO A 51 -15.20 -26.02 -16.32
N GLY A 52 -14.56 -26.79 -15.46
CA GLY A 52 -13.75 -27.95 -15.82
C GLY A 52 -12.29 -27.68 -16.15
N SER A 53 -11.87 -26.40 -16.15
CA SER A 53 -10.48 -25.97 -16.43
C SER A 53 -10.00 -24.94 -15.41
N GLU A 54 -10.63 -24.84 -14.25
CA GLU A 54 -10.37 -23.82 -13.25
C GLU A 54 -8.96 -23.92 -12.67
N LEU A 55 -8.05 -23.06 -13.12
CA LEU A 55 -6.67 -23.03 -12.65
C LEU A 55 -6.54 -22.64 -11.18
N TYR A 56 -7.49 -21.89 -10.64
CA TYR A 56 -7.51 -21.53 -9.23
C TYR A 56 -7.87 -22.70 -8.29
N LEU A 57 -8.40 -23.82 -8.82
CA LEU A 57 -8.64 -25.06 -8.08
C LEU A 57 -7.46 -26.05 -8.20
N SER A 58 -6.55 -25.81 -9.14
CA SER A 58 -5.44 -26.69 -9.45
C SER A 58 -4.14 -26.20 -8.81
N LYS A 59 -3.21 -27.12 -8.59
CA LYS A 59 -1.83 -26.76 -8.22
C LYS A 59 -1.06 -26.41 -9.48
N LEU A 60 -0.66 -25.16 -9.63
CA LEU A 60 0.14 -24.72 -10.76
C LEU A 60 1.54 -25.36 -10.74
N THR A 61 2.08 -25.69 -11.91
CA THR A 61 3.26 -26.55 -12.04
C THR A 61 4.56 -25.82 -12.33
N GLU A 62 4.49 -24.67 -13.01
CA GLU A 62 5.68 -23.84 -13.26
C GLU A 62 5.97 -22.91 -12.09
N THR A 63 7.05 -22.16 -12.18
CA THR A 63 7.44 -21.15 -11.19
C THR A 63 7.89 -19.85 -11.85
N ILE A 64 7.71 -18.74 -11.10
CA ILE A 64 8.21 -17.41 -11.43
C ILE A 64 8.62 -16.70 -10.15
N VAL A 65 9.53 -15.74 -10.24
CA VAL A 65 9.90 -14.87 -9.12
C VAL A 65 9.08 -13.59 -9.18
N LEU A 66 8.45 -13.21 -8.07
CA LEU A 66 7.75 -11.94 -7.91
C LEU A 66 8.42 -11.09 -6.82
N PRO A 67 8.36 -9.74 -6.91
CA PRO A 67 7.78 -8.95 -7.99
C PRO A 67 8.60 -9.08 -9.28
N GLY A 68 7.90 -8.99 -10.42
CA GLY A 68 8.50 -9.08 -11.74
C GLY A 68 7.47 -9.24 -12.85
N SER A 69 7.93 -9.07 -14.08
CA SER A 69 7.11 -9.31 -15.29
C SER A 69 7.31 -10.73 -15.83
N THR A 70 6.39 -11.16 -16.68
CA THR A 70 6.53 -12.42 -17.42
C THR A 70 7.78 -12.41 -18.31
N ASP A 71 8.13 -11.25 -18.89
CA ASP A 71 9.33 -11.08 -19.70
C ASP A 71 10.61 -11.31 -18.87
N GLU A 72 10.75 -10.64 -17.71
CA GLU A 72 11.88 -10.85 -16.78
C GLU A 72 11.95 -12.30 -16.28
N GLY A 73 10.81 -12.93 -16.08
CA GLY A 73 10.69 -14.33 -15.70
C GLY A 73 10.98 -15.33 -16.82
N GLY A 74 11.27 -14.88 -18.06
CA GLY A 74 11.49 -15.74 -19.21
C GLY A 74 10.24 -16.50 -19.65
N LYS A 75 9.05 -15.90 -19.44
CA LYS A 75 7.74 -16.54 -19.70
C LYS A 75 7.03 -15.86 -20.88
N GLY A 76 6.65 -16.66 -21.86
CA GLY A 76 6.02 -16.22 -23.09
C GLY A 76 6.72 -16.75 -24.33
N ILE A 77 6.46 -16.13 -25.47
CA ILE A 77 7.09 -16.46 -26.75
C ILE A 77 8.40 -15.67 -26.84
N GLN A 78 9.51 -16.36 -27.03
CA GLN A 78 10.81 -15.72 -27.20
C GLN A 78 10.82 -14.82 -28.44
N ASN A 79 11.19 -13.55 -28.26
CA ASN A 79 11.30 -12.57 -29.30
C ASN A 79 12.78 -12.38 -29.66
N PHE A 80 13.09 -12.46 -30.96
CA PHE A 80 14.44 -12.25 -31.51
C PHE A 80 14.56 -10.91 -32.24
N VAL A 81 13.48 -10.13 -32.30
CA VAL A 81 13.44 -8.84 -33.00
C VAL A 81 13.68 -7.73 -32.01
N SER A 82 14.69 -6.90 -32.28
CA SER A 82 14.92 -5.66 -31.54
C SER A 82 14.41 -4.47 -32.36
N HIS A 83 13.57 -3.66 -31.78
CA HIS A 83 13.04 -2.45 -32.41
C HIS A 83 13.91 -1.25 -32.03
N VAL A 84 14.11 -0.33 -32.97
CA VAL A 84 14.88 0.91 -32.76
C VAL A 84 13.97 2.10 -32.41
N ASP A 85 12.70 1.98 -32.74
CA ASP A 85 11.66 3.01 -32.58
C ASP A 85 10.78 2.83 -31.35
N ARG A 86 10.93 1.73 -30.61
CA ARG A 86 10.14 1.37 -29.43
C ARG A 86 10.86 0.37 -28.55
N LEU A 87 10.34 0.15 -27.34
CA LEU A 87 10.88 -0.88 -26.45
C LEU A 87 10.61 -2.29 -27.01
N SER A 88 11.56 -3.19 -26.79
CA SER A 88 11.48 -4.60 -27.20
C SER A 88 11.52 -5.50 -25.96
N ARG A 89 10.64 -6.48 -25.92
CA ARG A 89 10.64 -7.53 -24.90
C ARG A 89 11.41 -8.75 -25.40
N LYS A 90 12.09 -9.44 -24.52
CA LYS A 90 12.75 -10.73 -24.82
C LYS A 90 11.73 -11.85 -24.94
N PHE A 91 10.69 -11.79 -24.10
CA PHE A 91 9.58 -12.74 -24.10
C PHE A 91 8.26 -11.99 -24.18
N GLU A 92 7.52 -12.22 -25.23
CA GLU A 92 6.23 -11.59 -25.46
C GLU A 92 5.10 -12.46 -24.93
N TYR A 93 4.20 -11.83 -24.18
CA TYR A 93 3.00 -12.48 -23.70
C TYR A 93 1.83 -11.51 -23.63
N CYS A 94 0.67 -11.93 -24.15
CA CYS A 94 -0.61 -11.24 -24.00
C CYS A 94 -1.67 -12.29 -23.67
N GLY A 95 -2.31 -12.17 -22.50
CA GLY A 95 -3.26 -13.14 -22.01
C GLY A 95 -3.32 -13.18 -20.48
N GLN A 96 -3.96 -14.22 -19.95
CA GLN A 96 -4.03 -14.45 -18.52
C GLN A 96 -2.76 -15.15 -18.01
N ALA A 97 -2.14 -14.56 -17.00
CA ALA A 97 -1.03 -15.16 -16.25
C ALA A 97 -1.48 -15.45 -14.82
N TRP A 98 -1.30 -16.70 -14.39
CA TRP A 98 -1.75 -17.20 -13.10
C TRP A 98 -0.57 -17.39 -12.16
N TYR A 99 -0.74 -16.92 -10.92
CA TYR A 99 0.25 -16.94 -9.85
C TYR A 99 -0.38 -17.56 -8.62
N GLN A 100 0.31 -18.49 -7.95
CA GLN A 100 -0.23 -19.19 -6.79
C GLN A 100 0.84 -19.37 -5.71
N ARG A 101 0.47 -19.10 -4.45
CA ARG A 101 1.35 -19.26 -3.30
C ARG A 101 0.57 -19.63 -2.05
N GLU A 102 1.16 -20.46 -1.21
CA GLU A 102 0.70 -20.67 0.16
C GLU A 102 1.18 -19.53 1.05
N VAL A 103 0.29 -19.01 1.87
CA VAL A 103 0.54 -17.95 2.84
C VAL A 103 0.11 -18.42 4.23
N VAL A 104 0.87 -18.03 5.25
CA VAL A 104 0.55 -18.35 6.65
C VAL A 104 0.08 -17.06 7.32
N ILE A 105 -1.16 -17.05 7.78
CA ILE A 105 -1.72 -15.93 8.54
C ILE A 105 -1.48 -16.18 10.03
N PRO A 106 -0.76 -15.27 10.73
CA PRO A 106 -0.43 -15.44 12.14
C PRO A 106 -1.67 -15.28 13.03
N GLU A 107 -1.66 -15.93 14.21
CA GLU A 107 -2.76 -15.88 15.19
C GLU A 107 -3.03 -14.43 15.70
N ASN A 108 -1.98 -13.62 15.83
CA ASN A 108 -2.10 -12.22 16.25
C ASN A 108 -2.78 -11.29 15.22
N TRP A 109 -3.10 -11.79 14.00
CA TRP A 109 -3.90 -11.07 13.00
C TRP A 109 -5.40 -11.29 13.18
N LYS A 110 -5.80 -12.14 14.11
CA LYS A 110 -7.22 -12.36 14.42
C LYS A 110 -7.90 -11.06 14.85
N GLY A 111 -9.01 -10.73 14.19
CA GLY A 111 -9.77 -9.49 14.46
C GLY A 111 -9.23 -8.24 13.79
N LYS A 112 -8.13 -8.33 13.03
CA LYS A 112 -7.62 -7.26 12.17
C LYS A 112 -8.22 -7.33 10.78
N GLU A 113 -8.17 -6.23 10.05
CA GLU A 113 -8.45 -6.21 8.62
C GLU A 113 -7.20 -6.63 7.83
N ILE A 114 -7.35 -7.56 6.91
CA ILE A 114 -6.26 -8.10 6.10
C ILE A 114 -6.38 -7.59 4.68
N ILE A 115 -5.43 -6.76 4.28
CA ILE A 115 -5.40 -6.11 2.98
C ILE A 115 -4.27 -6.70 2.13
N LEU A 116 -4.62 -7.29 0.98
CA LEU A 116 -3.65 -7.60 -0.06
C LEU A 116 -3.33 -6.32 -0.83
N ASN A 117 -2.06 -5.92 -0.83
CA ASN A 117 -1.56 -4.79 -1.59
C ASN A 117 -0.70 -5.29 -2.74
N LEU A 118 -1.07 -4.92 -3.97
CA LEU A 118 -0.32 -5.15 -5.21
C LEU A 118 -0.05 -3.77 -5.80
N GLU A 119 1.21 -3.33 -5.81
CA GLU A 119 1.55 -1.96 -6.22
C GLU A 119 1.17 -1.70 -7.67
N ARG A 120 1.56 -2.60 -8.57
CA ARG A 120 1.24 -2.48 -10.00
C ARG A 120 1.02 -3.85 -10.63
N CYS A 121 -0.15 -4.02 -11.22
CA CYS A 121 -0.50 -5.17 -12.05
C CYS A 121 -1.08 -4.63 -13.36
N HIS A 122 -0.67 -5.14 -14.47
CA HIS A 122 -1.14 -4.68 -15.77
C HIS A 122 -2.02 -5.76 -16.42
N TRP A 123 -3.36 -5.56 -16.44
CA TRP A 123 -4.15 -4.47 -15.85
C TRP A 123 -5.39 -5.00 -15.11
N GLU A 124 -6.07 -6.07 -15.58
CA GLU A 124 -7.09 -6.75 -14.79
C GLU A 124 -6.44 -7.73 -13.82
N THR A 125 -6.82 -7.66 -12.58
CA THR A 125 -6.34 -8.58 -11.54
C THR A 125 -7.51 -9.23 -10.84
N ALA A 126 -7.61 -10.56 -10.91
CA ALA A 126 -8.57 -11.37 -10.17
C ALA A 126 -7.86 -12.09 -9.02
N VAL A 127 -8.51 -12.14 -7.85
CA VAL A 127 -7.99 -12.73 -6.61
C VAL A 127 -8.86 -13.89 -6.19
N TYR A 128 -8.23 -15.00 -5.80
CA TYR A 128 -8.84 -16.20 -5.28
C TYR A 128 -8.15 -16.59 -3.97
N VAL A 129 -8.92 -17.07 -3.00
CA VAL A 129 -8.41 -17.63 -1.74
C VAL A 129 -9.03 -19.02 -1.57
N ASP A 130 -8.16 -20.01 -1.34
CA ASP A 130 -8.56 -21.43 -1.15
C ASP A 130 -9.52 -21.93 -2.24
N GLY A 131 -9.22 -21.59 -3.49
CA GLY A 131 -10.02 -21.96 -4.65
C GLY A 131 -11.36 -21.21 -4.79
N LYS A 132 -11.60 -20.15 -4.03
CA LYS A 132 -12.82 -19.34 -4.12
C LYS A 132 -12.55 -18.00 -4.74
N PRO A 133 -13.30 -17.54 -5.76
CA PRO A 133 -13.17 -16.21 -6.33
C PRO A 133 -13.60 -15.14 -5.30
N ILE A 134 -12.80 -14.07 -5.16
CA ILE A 134 -13.04 -13.03 -4.19
C ILE A 134 -13.44 -11.72 -4.87
N ALA A 135 -12.57 -11.21 -5.75
CA ALA A 135 -12.80 -9.94 -6.43
C ALA A 135 -11.92 -9.82 -7.67
N THR A 136 -12.37 -8.98 -8.59
CA THR A 136 -11.59 -8.54 -9.76
C THR A 136 -11.52 -7.02 -9.78
N LYS A 137 -10.34 -6.47 -10.08
CA LYS A 137 -10.13 -5.04 -10.25
C LYS A 137 -9.36 -4.76 -11.53
N GLU A 138 -9.68 -3.61 -12.13
CA GLU A 138 -8.98 -3.08 -13.30
C GLU A 138 -8.23 -1.82 -12.87
N ARG A 139 -6.91 -1.88 -12.90
CA ARG A 139 -6.02 -0.77 -12.54
C ARG A 139 -4.81 -0.78 -13.46
N LEU A 140 -4.59 0.29 -14.19
CA LEU A 140 -3.45 0.39 -15.10
C LEU A 140 -2.17 0.85 -14.38
N SER A 141 -2.27 1.90 -13.56
CA SER A 141 -1.11 2.57 -12.96
C SER A 141 -1.23 2.85 -11.47
N THR A 142 -2.33 2.43 -10.84
CA THR A 142 -2.57 2.62 -9.40
C THR A 142 -2.59 1.28 -8.67
N PRO A 143 -2.26 1.25 -7.37
CA PRO A 143 -2.25 0.01 -6.60
C PRO A 143 -3.61 -0.70 -6.58
N ASN A 144 -3.57 -2.03 -6.70
CA ASN A 144 -4.69 -2.91 -6.44
C ASN A 144 -4.67 -3.31 -4.96
N ARG A 145 -5.67 -2.88 -4.19
CA ARG A 145 -5.86 -3.25 -2.79
C ARG A 145 -7.13 -4.08 -2.65
N PHE A 146 -7.02 -5.28 -2.08
CA PHE A 146 -8.15 -6.18 -1.84
C PHE A 146 -8.30 -6.44 -0.35
N ASN A 147 -9.50 -6.23 0.19
CA ASN A 147 -9.81 -6.62 1.56
C ASN A 147 -10.15 -8.12 1.58
N LEU A 148 -9.30 -8.90 2.24
CA LEU A 148 -9.41 -10.36 2.36
C LEU A 148 -9.73 -10.81 3.79
N THR A 149 -10.20 -9.89 4.65
CA THR A 149 -10.44 -10.13 6.08
C THR A 149 -11.35 -11.33 6.35
N GLN A 150 -12.38 -11.50 5.53
CA GLN A 150 -13.34 -12.60 5.71
C GLN A 150 -12.81 -13.96 5.24
N GLN A 151 -11.80 -13.95 4.40
CA GLN A 151 -11.25 -15.16 3.75
C GLN A 151 -9.98 -15.65 4.43
N LEU A 152 -9.16 -14.74 4.92
CA LEU A 152 -7.88 -15.06 5.53
C LEU A 152 -8.00 -15.09 7.06
N THR A 153 -8.38 -16.22 7.62
CA THR A 153 -8.30 -16.47 9.07
C THR A 153 -6.90 -16.96 9.45
N PRO A 154 -6.50 -16.94 10.75
CA PRO A 154 -5.25 -17.55 11.16
C PRO A 154 -5.09 -18.97 10.65
N GLY A 155 -3.95 -19.29 10.05
CA GLY A 155 -3.67 -20.59 9.45
C GLY A 155 -3.02 -20.50 8.07
N ILE A 156 -3.00 -21.63 7.34
CA ILE A 156 -2.43 -21.75 6.00
C ILE A 156 -3.54 -21.56 4.98
N HIS A 157 -3.31 -20.68 4.01
CA HIS A 157 -4.22 -20.41 2.90
C HIS A 157 -3.49 -20.46 1.57
N THR A 158 -4.20 -20.80 0.50
CA THR A 158 -3.70 -20.71 -0.87
C THR A 158 -4.21 -19.42 -1.52
N LEU A 159 -3.31 -18.50 -1.77
CA LEU A 159 -3.58 -17.28 -2.53
C LEU A 159 -3.29 -17.52 -4.01
N THR A 160 -4.29 -17.30 -4.87
CA THR A 160 -4.14 -17.39 -6.32
C THR A 160 -4.54 -16.06 -6.95
N LEU A 161 -3.70 -15.56 -7.86
CA LEU A 161 -3.89 -14.32 -8.59
C LEU A 161 -3.92 -14.62 -10.09
N CYS A 162 -4.78 -13.93 -10.83
CA CYS A 162 -4.78 -13.95 -12.28
C CYS A 162 -4.64 -12.52 -12.79
N VAL A 163 -3.58 -12.25 -13.55
CA VAL A 163 -3.35 -10.95 -14.20
C VAL A 163 -3.56 -11.11 -15.70
N ASP A 164 -4.42 -10.26 -16.27
CA ASP A 164 -4.78 -10.26 -17.69
C ASP A 164 -4.42 -8.91 -18.32
N ASN A 165 -3.47 -8.91 -19.26
CA ASN A 165 -3.00 -7.72 -19.95
C ASN A 165 -3.63 -7.53 -21.34
N ARG A 166 -4.65 -8.31 -21.70
CA ARG A 166 -5.34 -8.13 -22.99
C ARG A 166 -6.03 -6.78 -23.03
N LEU A 167 -5.93 -6.13 -24.19
CA LEU A 167 -6.59 -4.84 -24.45
C LEU A 167 -8.11 -5.03 -24.41
N LYS A 168 -8.77 -4.36 -23.47
CA LYS A 168 -10.23 -4.47 -23.24
C LYS A 168 -11.03 -3.34 -23.90
N TYR A 169 -10.39 -2.19 -24.06
CA TYR A 169 -11.03 -0.98 -24.56
C TYR A 169 -10.42 -0.59 -25.90
N PRO A 170 -11.21 -0.04 -26.84
CA PRO A 170 -10.68 0.49 -28.09
C PRO A 170 -9.79 1.70 -27.79
N MET A 171 -8.49 1.51 -27.87
CA MET A 171 -7.48 2.53 -27.66
C MET A 171 -6.65 2.67 -28.94
N ASP A 172 -6.16 3.89 -29.17
CA ASP A 172 -5.24 4.15 -30.26
C ASP A 172 -3.95 3.33 -30.06
N GLN A 173 -3.36 2.89 -31.18
CA GLN A 173 -2.10 2.12 -31.18
C GLN A 173 -0.94 2.85 -30.53
N TRP A 174 -0.99 4.19 -30.45
CA TRP A 174 0.03 5.02 -29.82
C TRP A 174 -0.20 5.28 -28.33
N ASN A 175 -1.18 4.61 -27.75
CA ASN A 175 -1.43 4.74 -26.31
C ASN A 175 -0.30 4.07 -25.51
N HIS A 176 0.41 4.88 -24.69
CA HIS A 176 1.55 4.43 -23.90
C HIS A 176 1.15 3.43 -22.81
N GLY A 177 1.96 2.39 -22.65
CA GLY A 177 1.83 1.40 -21.58
C GLY A 177 0.71 0.36 -21.80
N THR A 178 0.01 0.40 -22.92
CA THR A 178 -1.08 -0.56 -23.22
C THR A 178 -0.91 -1.28 -24.55
N THR A 179 -0.02 -0.80 -25.42
CA THR A 179 0.23 -1.38 -26.74
C THR A 179 1.72 -1.64 -26.99
N GLU A 180 2.03 -2.50 -27.95
CA GLU A 180 3.41 -2.83 -28.33
C GLU A 180 4.10 -1.70 -29.13
N TYR A 181 3.36 -0.71 -29.58
CA TYR A 181 3.90 0.35 -30.46
C TYR A 181 4.68 1.43 -29.71
N THR A 182 4.64 1.43 -28.39
CA THR A 182 5.31 2.44 -27.56
C THR A 182 6.17 1.78 -26.46
N GLN A 183 5.60 1.49 -25.28
CA GLN A 183 6.31 1.02 -24.12
C GLN A 183 6.03 -0.44 -23.75
N THR A 184 5.54 -1.23 -24.69
CA THR A 184 5.13 -2.62 -24.56
C THR A 184 3.89 -2.85 -23.69
N ASN A 185 3.14 -3.91 -24.01
CA ASN A 185 2.04 -4.41 -23.21
C ASN A 185 2.56 -5.53 -22.28
N TRP A 186 3.18 -5.17 -21.16
CA TRP A 186 3.75 -6.13 -20.23
C TRP A 186 2.67 -6.87 -19.41
N ASN A 187 3.00 -8.05 -18.88
CA ASN A 187 2.19 -8.78 -17.90
C ASN A 187 3.04 -9.06 -16.66
N GLY A 188 2.45 -9.00 -15.48
CA GLY A 188 3.17 -9.28 -14.25
C GLY A 188 2.63 -8.54 -13.04
N ILE A 189 3.34 -8.71 -11.93
CA ILE A 189 3.10 -8.03 -10.67
C ILE A 189 4.42 -7.39 -10.25
N VAL A 190 4.51 -6.07 -10.33
CA VAL A 190 5.75 -5.31 -10.07
C VAL A 190 5.57 -4.35 -8.89
N GLY A 191 6.71 -4.00 -8.27
CA GLY A 191 6.71 -3.16 -7.06
C GLY A 191 6.32 -3.95 -5.82
N ASP A 192 5.63 -3.30 -4.89
CA ASP A 192 5.25 -3.90 -3.62
C ASP A 192 4.17 -4.97 -3.75
N LEU A 193 4.39 -6.09 -3.08
CA LEU A 193 3.48 -7.24 -3.05
C LEU A 193 3.42 -7.76 -1.62
N SER A 194 2.34 -7.46 -0.89
CA SER A 194 2.25 -7.77 0.55
C SER A 194 0.83 -8.01 1.05
N LEU A 195 0.72 -8.75 2.15
CA LEU A 195 -0.44 -8.72 3.04
C LEU A 195 -0.14 -7.77 4.20
N GLN A 196 -1.12 -6.94 4.56
CA GLN A 196 -1.03 -5.98 5.66
C GLN A 196 -2.18 -6.21 6.62
N ALA A 197 -1.86 -6.33 7.91
CA ALA A 197 -2.87 -6.38 8.95
C ALA A 197 -3.08 -4.97 9.52
N MET A 198 -4.29 -4.49 9.39
CA MET A 198 -4.72 -3.16 9.82
C MET A 198 -5.71 -3.26 10.97
N ASN A 199 -5.67 -2.32 11.89
CA ASN A 199 -6.72 -2.24 12.91
C ASN A 199 -8.06 -1.87 12.25
N PRO A 200 -9.19 -2.28 12.83
CA PRO A 200 -10.50 -1.82 12.35
C PRO A 200 -10.56 -0.28 12.31
N ASN A 201 -11.17 0.26 11.28
CA ASN A 201 -11.24 1.72 11.05
C ASN A 201 -9.88 2.41 10.86
N TYR A 202 -8.94 1.73 10.23
CA TYR A 202 -7.65 2.33 9.87
C TYR A 202 -7.82 3.52 8.90
N ILE A 203 -6.84 4.41 8.85
CA ILE A 203 -6.81 5.56 7.93
C ILE A 203 -6.54 5.05 6.50
N SER A 204 -7.59 5.00 5.69
CA SER A 204 -7.55 4.47 4.33
C SER A 204 -6.97 5.47 3.32
N ASP A 205 -7.24 6.76 3.49
CA ASP A 205 -6.78 7.83 2.59
C ASP A 205 -6.66 9.17 3.32
N VAL A 206 -5.75 10.02 2.85
CA VAL A 206 -5.55 11.38 3.35
C VAL A 206 -5.37 12.31 2.16
N LYS A 207 -6.17 13.37 2.09
CA LYS A 207 -6.01 14.45 1.11
C LYS A 207 -5.72 15.75 1.83
N ILE A 208 -4.74 16.49 1.34
CA ILE A 208 -4.27 17.73 1.94
C ILE A 208 -4.51 18.87 0.97
N TYR A 209 -5.20 19.89 1.44
CA TYR A 209 -5.47 21.13 0.70
C TYR A 209 -4.81 22.31 1.40
N THR A 210 -4.01 23.06 0.68
CA THR A 210 -3.27 24.21 1.21
C THR A 210 -3.91 25.52 0.76
N ASP A 211 -4.07 26.45 1.71
CA ASP A 211 -4.48 27.83 1.48
C ASP A 211 -3.33 28.75 1.84
N ILE A 212 -2.65 29.28 0.82
CA ILE A 212 -1.45 30.12 0.98
C ILE A 212 -1.81 31.48 1.61
N GLU A 213 -2.93 32.07 1.17
CA GLU A 213 -3.35 33.41 1.57
C GLU A 213 -3.69 33.46 3.07
N ASN A 214 -4.42 32.45 3.53
CA ASN A 214 -4.83 32.34 4.92
C ASN A 214 -3.89 31.49 5.78
N LYS A 215 -2.83 30.91 5.18
CA LYS A 215 -1.87 30.02 5.85
C LYS A 215 -2.57 28.88 6.57
N LYS A 216 -3.43 28.16 5.86
CA LYS A 216 -4.24 27.04 6.37
C LYS A 216 -3.91 25.76 5.64
N VAL A 217 -4.04 24.67 6.35
CA VAL A 217 -4.01 23.31 5.79
C VAL A 217 -5.29 22.63 6.20
N THR A 218 -6.06 22.17 5.22
CA THR A 218 -7.25 21.36 5.44
C THR A 218 -6.91 19.92 5.10
N ALA A 219 -7.03 19.03 6.07
CA ALA A 219 -6.84 17.59 5.93
C ALA A 219 -8.20 16.90 5.85
N GLN A 220 -8.47 16.22 4.73
CA GLN A 220 -9.59 15.31 4.57
C GLN A 220 -9.08 13.90 4.83
N ILE A 221 -9.56 13.27 5.91
CA ILE A 221 -9.09 11.97 6.38
C ILE A 221 -10.22 10.97 6.21
N CYS A 222 -9.96 9.93 5.42
CA CYS A 222 -10.90 8.83 5.20
C CYS A 222 -10.48 7.61 6.02
N PHE A 223 -11.44 6.95 6.62
CA PHE A 223 -11.25 5.72 7.40
C PHE A 223 -11.86 4.53 6.66
N ALA A 224 -11.33 3.35 6.89
CA ALA A 224 -11.97 2.14 6.39
C ALA A 224 -13.36 1.97 7.03
N PRO A 225 -14.41 1.66 6.23
CA PRO A 225 -15.75 1.46 6.75
C PRO A 225 -15.78 0.32 7.77
N SER A 226 -16.49 0.50 8.86
CA SER A 226 -16.72 -0.55 9.86
C SER A 226 -18.21 -0.62 10.19
N LYS A 227 -18.68 -1.83 10.43
CA LYS A 227 -20.09 -2.08 10.83
C LYS A 227 -20.40 -1.63 12.27
N SER A 228 -19.40 -1.31 13.07
CA SER A 228 -19.55 -0.87 14.45
C SER A 228 -19.07 0.56 14.62
N SER A 229 -19.78 1.32 15.48
CA SER A 229 -19.33 2.66 15.85
C SER A 229 -18.05 2.59 16.65
N VAL A 230 -17.05 3.40 16.28
CA VAL A 230 -15.75 3.50 16.96
C VAL A 230 -15.50 4.93 17.40
N LYS A 231 -15.17 5.08 18.69
CA LYS A 231 -14.71 6.35 19.26
C LYS A 231 -13.21 6.33 19.34
N GLY A 232 -12.57 7.42 18.93
CA GLY A 232 -11.12 7.57 19.01
C GLY A 232 -10.69 9.02 19.12
N ASN A 233 -9.39 9.20 19.36
CA ASN A 233 -8.74 10.50 19.41
C ASN A 233 -7.78 10.60 18.22
N LEU A 234 -7.89 11.68 17.48
CA LEU A 234 -7.01 12.02 16.39
C LEU A 234 -6.13 13.19 16.80
N LEU A 235 -4.83 13.08 16.61
CA LEU A 235 -3.89 14.18 16.73
C LEU A 235 -3.30 14.47 15.37
N LEU A 236 -3.42 15.72 14.92
CA LEU A 236 -2.87 16.21 13.68
C LEU A 236 -1.73 17.18 13.99
N GLU A 237 -0.55 16.94 13.43
CA GLU A 237 0.61 17.82 13.60
C GLU A 237 1.24 18.16 12.25
N ILE A 238 1.45 19.44 11.98
CA ILE A 238 2.21 19.89 10.82
C ILE A 238 3.63 20.16 11.27
N LYS A 239 4.60 19.57 10.57
CA LYS A 239 6.03 19.70 10.84
C LYS A 239 6.77 20.27 9.64
N GLU A 240 7.77 21.09 9.91
CA GLU A 240 8.77 21.53 8.94
C GLU A 240 9.77 20.41 8.62
N LYS A 241 10.58 20.61 7.60
CA LYS A 241 11.63 19.67 7.15
C LYS A 241 12.55 19.21 8.28
N GLU A 242 12.81 20.06 9.26
CA GLU A 242 13.67 19.75 10.42
C GLU A 242 12.92 19.01 11.55
N GLY A 243 11.66 18.64 11.33
CA GLY A 243 10.84 17.90 12.30
C GLY A 243 10.18 18.77 13.38
N LYS A 244 10.32 20.11 13.31
CA LYS A 244 9.69 21.03 14.26
C LYS A 244 8.19 21.16 13.99
N THR A 245 7.36 20.89 14.99
CA THR A 245 5.90 21.09 14.93
C THR A 245 5.58 22.58 14.86
N ILE A 246 4.79 22.99 13.88
CA ILE A 246 4.35 24.36 13.62
C ILE A 246 2.85 24.59 13.79
N ALA A 247 2.07 23.51 13.77
CA ALA A 247 0.65 23.51 14.12
C ALA A 247 0.27 22.14 14.68
N SER A 248 -0.65 22.10 15.62
CA SER A 248 -1.16 20.86 16.24
C SER A 248 -2.64 21.01 16.56
N LYS A 249 -3.41 19.95 16.33
CA LYS A 249 -4.85 19.93 16.57
C LYS A 249 -5.32 18.56 17.06
N PRO A 250 -5.74 18.42 18.33
CA PRO A 250 -6.41 17.22 18.81
C PRO A 250 -7.91 17.25 18.42
N VAL A 251 -8.44 16.13 17.98
CA VAL A 251 -9.84 15.97 17.54
C VAL A 251 -10.42 14.69 18.14
N LYS A 252 -11.62 14.77 18.73
CA LYS A 252 -12.38 13.58 19.14
C LYS A 252 -13.26 13.15 17.98
N VAL A 253 -13.13 11.91 17.55
CA VAL A 253 -13.84 11.36 16.40
C VAL A 253 -14.75 10.22 16.82
N VAL A 254 -15.94 10.18 16.24
CA VAL A 254 -16.86 9.05 16.36
C VAL A 254 -17.16 8.58 14.94
N LEU A 255 -16.59 7.45 14.56
CA LEU A 255 -16.85 6.80 13.29
C LEU A 255 -18.11 5.93 13.36
N SER A 256 -18.82 5.80 12.25
CA SER A 256 -19.98 4.94 12.07
C SER A 256 -20.11 4.53 10.61
N ASP A 257 -21.08 3.70 10.26
CA ASP A 257 -21.33 3.30 8.87
C ASP A 257 -21.57 4.49 7.93
N SER A 258 -22.10 5.61 8.47
CA SER A 258 -22.37 6.85 7.72
C SER A 258 -21.28 7.91 7.87
N VAL A 259 -20.39 7.80 8.87
CA VAL A 259 -19.30 8.76 9.16
C VAL A 259 -17.98 8.02 9.08
N PHE A 260 -17.39 7.98 7.92
CA PHE A 260 -16.10 7.38 7.65
C PHE A 260 -15.09 8.37 7.05
N GLN A 261 -15.45 9.66 7.03
CA GLN A 261 -14.60 10.76 6.57
C GLN A 261 -14.77 11.96 7.48
N ILE A 262 -13.69 12.62 7.79
CA ILE A 262 -13.65 13.88 8.51
C ILE A 262 -12.82 14.90 7.75
N GLU A 263 -13.09 16.17 7.98
CA GLU A 263 -12.32 17.28 7.44
C GLU A 263 -11.92 18.22 8.57
N GLU A 264 -10.62 18.47 8.70
CA GLU A 264 -10.07 19.27 9.78
C GLU A 264 -9.09 20.31 9.24
N THR A 265 -9.20 21.55 9.72
CA THR A 265 -8.34 22.65 9.32
C THR A 265 -7.39 23.03 10.43
N LEU A 266 -6.10 23.21 10.09
CA LEU A 266 -5.04 23.70 10.94
C LEU A 266 -4.58 25.07 10.42
N ASN A 267 -4.47 26.05 11.33
CA ASN A 267 -3.94 27.38 11.03
C ASN A 267 -2.44 27.42 11.37
N ILE A 268 -1.65 28.06 10.49
CA ILE A 268 -0.21 28.24 10.71
C ILE A 268 0.05 29.69 11.04
N ASN A 269 0.43 29.97 12.29
CA ASN A 269 0.61 31.33 12.80
C ASN A 269 2.04 31.86 12.59
N ARG A 270 2.67 31.51 11.46
CA ARG A 270 4.04 31.93 11.11
C ARG A 270 4.20 32.00 9.59
N PRO A 271 5.31 32.59 9.08
CA PRO A 271 5.64 32.54 7.66
C PRO A 271 5.73 31.10 7.17
N ILE A 272 5.25 30.86 5.95
CA ILE A 272 5.36 29.58 5.24
C ILE A 272 6.30 29.73 4.05
N GLU A 273 7.04 28.69 3.74
CA GLU A 273 7.84 28.60 2.52
C GLU A 273 7.00 27.94 1.42
N LEU A 274 7.01 28.56 0.25
CA LEU A 274 6.30 28.03 -0.91
C LEU A 274 7.15 26.96 -1.60
N TRP A 275 6.46 25.99 -2.18
CA TRP A 275 7.07 24.97 -3.01
C TRP A 275 7.14 25.45 -4.47
N ASP A 276 8.30 25.40 -5.06
CA ASP A 276 8.51 25.49 -6.50
C ASP A 276 9.63 24.52 -6.93
N GLU A 277 9.90 24.42 -8.23
CA GLU A 277 10.89 23.50 -8.80
C GLU A 277 12.35 23.86 -8.44
N PHE A 278 12.61 25.09 -8.00
CA PHE A 278 13.94 25.57 -7.57
C PHE A 278 14.09 25.52 -6.06
N ASN A 279 12.98 25.65 -5.33
CA ASN A 279 12.90 25.58 -3.86
C ASN A 279 11.79 24.61 -3.42
N PRO A 280 12.04 23.29 -3.47
CA PRO A 280 11.04 22.26 -3.17
C PRO A 280 10.80 22.12 -1.66
N SER A 281 10.31 23.19 -1.00
CA SER A 281 10.01 23.21 0.42
C SER A 281 8.82 22.31 0.74
N LEU A 282 9.05 21.27 1.56
CA LEU A 282 8.05 20.29 1.96
C LEU A 282 7.80 20.37 3.47
N TYR A 283 6.54 20.14 3.81
CA TYR A 283 6.03 19.95 5.16
C TYR A 283 5.51 18.53 5.32
N THR A 284 5.40 18.07 6.55
CA THR A 284 4.81 16.77 6.87
C THR A 284 3.58 16.97 7.73
N LEU A 285 2.48 16.36 7.36
CA LEU A 285 1.32 16.16 8.23
C LEU A 285 1.43 14.81 8.89
N ASP A 286 1.72 14.80 10.18
CA ASP A 286 1.66 13.60 11.01
C ASP A 286 0.26 13.45 11.60
N ILE A 287 -0.28 12.24 11.51
CA ILE A 287 -1.61 11.87 11.96
C ILE A 287 -1.47 10.69 12.90
N GLN A 288 -1.86 10.87 14.17
CA GLN A 288 -1.95 9.81 15.15
C GLN A 288 -3.42 9.51 15.42
N TRP A 289 -3.83 8.28 15.16
CA TRP A 289 -5.19 7.79 15.39
C TRP A 289 -5.22 6.75 16.51
N SER A 290 -5.81 7.07 17.63
CA SER A 290 -5.87 6.21 18.83
C SER A 290 -7.30 5.75 19.07
N THR A 291 -7.48 4.43 19.11
CA THR A 291 -8.76 3.74 19.32
C THR A 291 -8.63 2.66 20.39
N PRO A 292 -9.73 2.04 20.85
CA PRO A 292 -9.66 0.84 21.69
C PRO A 292 -8.96 -0.37 21.04
N TYR A 293 -8.79 -0.36 19.71
CA TYR A 293 -8.11 -1.42 18.95
C TYR A 293 -6.60 -1.21 18.84
N GLY A 294 -6.11 -0.04 19.24
CA GLY A 294 -4.71 0.34 19.17
C GLY A 294 -4.49 1.72 18.55
N GLU A 295 -3.24 2.02 18.30
CA GLU A 295 -2.78 3.28 17.75
C GLU A 295 -2.25 3.08 16.33
N GLU A 296 -2.54 4.03 15.44
CA GLU A 296 -2.03 4.09 14.08
C GLU A 296 -1.38 5.46 13.85
N ASN A 297 -0.21 5.45 13.22
CA ASN A 297 0.50 6.66 12.83
C ASN A 297 0.65 6.69 11.31
N LYS A 298 0.31 7.83 10.71
CA LYS A 298 0.45 8.07 9.29
C LYS A 298 1.08 9.43 9.04
N SER A 299 1.99 9.49 8.09
CA SER A 299 2.69 10.73 7.72
C SER A 299 2.54 10.98 6.23
N GLU A 300 2.14 12.19 5.85
CA GLU A 300 1.97 12.60 4.46
C GLU A 300 2.74 13.89 4.21
N GLN A 301 3.53 13.91 3.12
CA GLN A 301 4.27 15.11 2.73
C GLN A 301 3.44 15.99 1.81
N PHE A 302 3.56 17.30 1.98
CA PHE A 302 2.89 18.29 1.13
C PHE A 302 3.73 19.59 1.00
N GLY A 303 3.43 20.39 -0.03
CA GLY A 303 4.00 21.71 -0.23
C GLY A 303 2.92 22.78 -0.34
N PHE A 304 3.24 24.00 0.03
CA PHE A 304 2.36 25.15 -0.23
C PHE A 304 2.57 25.63 -1.66
N ARG A 305 1.58 25.34 -2.52
CA ARG A 305 1.59 25.73 -3.93
C ARG A 305 0.18 26.12 -4.38
N LYS A 306 0.06 27.16 -5.19
CA LYS A 306 -1.18 27.56 -5.86
C LYS A 306 -0.97 27.48 -7.37
N ILE A 307 -1.90 26.82 -8.06
CA ILE A 307 -1.93 26.77 -9.52
C ILE A 307 -3.22 27.48 -9.94
N GLU A 308 -3.09 28.52 -10.76
CA GLU A 308 -4.23 29.28 -11.27
C GLU A 308 -4.19 29.31 -12.80
N GLN A 309 -5.37 29.21 -13.41
CA GLN A 309 -5.48 29.42 -14.85
C GLN A 309 -5.46 30.93 -15.12
N GLY A 310 -4.42 31.40 -15.81
CA GLY A 310 -4.37 32.78 -16.28
C GLY A 310 -5.50 33.07 -17.26
N LYS A 311 -6.09 34.26 -17.19
CA LYS A 311 -6.94 34.78 -18.26
C LYS A 311 -5.99 35.19 -19.40
N HIS A 312 -6.04 34.52 -20.51
CA HIS A 312 -5.43 34.96 -21.79
C HIS A 312 -6.40 35.89 -22.52
#